data_da4fbf47974755f59f2536cbdcae528e
#
_entry.id   da4fbf47974755f59f2536cbdcae528e
#
_cell.length_a   1.000
_cell.length_b   1.000
_cell.length_c   1.000
_cell.angle_alpha   90.00
_cell.angle_beta   90.00
_cell.angle_gamma   90.00
#
_symmetry.space_group_name_H-M   'P 1'
#
loop_
_entity.id
_entity.type
_entity.pdbx_description
1 polymer ?
#
loop_
_entity_poly.entity_id
_entity_poly.type
_entity_poly.pdbx_seq_one_letter_code
_entity_poly.pdbx_strand_id
1 'polypeptide(L)'
;MLSLRSGFLVAPPDGTVLGFSEAFSGRNRFRPKTPFQNGPVSRIFGSLAMFTGTFTALVTPFRDGELDEAAFEKLVRSQIKGGVDGIVPMGTTGESPTLDYDEHLKVIELAVKFSGGKLPVLAGTGGNSTQEAIFLTQEAEKLGVDGSLQVAPYYNKPTQEGVYQHFAAIARSTRLPILLYSIPGRCGIEIGIDTVKRLASEFKNIVGIKEAGGSCDRVSQLRAACGPKFEIVSGDDSLTLPFMSVGAQGVISVASNVAPREVSKMVRAFAAGDAKGALKLHTRLYPLFKNLFVETNPSPCKTALALKGMMGEEVRLPLVPSSTATRELIRKTLTEADLL
;
A
#
# COMPACT_ATOMS: atom_id res chain seq x y z
N MET A 1 -30.94 12.69 -44.94
CA MET A 1 -30.00 13.30 -45.92
C MET A 1 -29.37 14.52 -45.24
N LEU A 2 -28.19 14.38 -44.70
CA LEU A 2 -27.34 15.53 -44.29
C LEU A 2 -25.88 15.07 -44.47
N SER A 3 -25.18 15.82 -45.32
CA SER A 3 -23.89 15.57 -45.94
C SER A 3 -22.76 15.83 -44.97
N LEU A 4 -21.85 14.83 -44.80
CA LEU A 4 -20.53 14.97 -44.21
C LEU A 4 -19.60 15.65 -45.23
N ARG A 5 -19.05 16.83 -44.89
CA ARG A 5 -17.94 17.45 -45.62
C ARG A 5 -16.64 17.19 -44.84
N SER A 6 -15.78 16.38 -45.42
CA SER A 6 -14.37 16.18 -45.06
C SER A 6 -13.55 17.40 -45.49
N GLY A 7 -12.98 18.13 -44.53
CA GLY A 7 -11.98 19.18 -44.78
C GLY A 7 -10.59 18.64 -44.59
N PHE A 8 -9.82 18.46 -45.68
CA PHE A 8 -8.38 18.26 -45.65
C PHE A 8 -7.66 19.59 -45.41
N LEU A 9 -6.87 19.70 -44.37
CA LEU A 9 -5.89 20.77 -44.21
C LEU A 9 -4.61 20.43 -44.98
N VAL A 10 -4.30 21.28 -45.97
CA VAL A 10 -3.02 21.22 -46.73
C VAL A 10 -2.03 22.11 -46.00
N ALA A 11 -0.82 21.53 -45.73
CA ALA A 11 0.28 22.26 -45.11
C ALA A 11 0.95 23.26 -46.11
N PRO A 12 1.45 24.40 -45.68
CA PRO A 12 2.16 25.35 -46.53
C PRO A 12 3.62 24.89 -46.79
N PRO A 13 4.23 25.32 -47.93
CA PRO A 13 5.44 24.74 -48.47
C PRO A 13 6.78 25.42 -48.00
N ASP A 14 6.80 26.13 -46.89
CA ASP A 14 7.97 26.98 -46.50
C ASP A 14 8.65 26.63 -45.16
N GLY A 15 8.53 25.41 -44.67
CA GLY A 15 9.45 24.87 -43.66
C GLY A 15 9.52 25.62 -42.32
N THR A 16 8.55 26.43 -41.94
CA THR A 16 8.56 27.16 -40.66
C THR A 16 8.06 26.28 -39.56
N VAL A 17 8.94 25.85 -38.66
CA VAL A 17 8.63 25.15 -37.39
C VAL A 17 8.05 26.18 -36.42
N LEU A 18 6.74 26.19 -36.25
CA LEU A 18 6.08 26.93 -35.17
C LEU A 18 6.37 26.24 -33.85
N GLY A 19 7.11 26.92 -32.98
CA GLY A 19 7.40 26.48 -31.64
C GLY A 19 6.12 26.35 -30.79
N PHE A 20 5.86 25.15 -30.28
CA PHE A 20 4.86 24.89 -29.25
C PHE A 20 5.40 25.40 -27.90
N SER A 21 5.26 26.69 -27.63
CA SER A 21 5.34 27.26 -26.31
C SER A 21 4.22 28.29 -26.17
N GLU A 22 3.22 27.94 -25.40
CA GLU A 22 2.14 28.78 -24.84
C GLU A 22 0.75 28.16 -25.02
N ALA A 23 0.46 27.12 -24.24
CA ALA A 23 -0.93 26.76 -23.90
C ALA A 23 -1.03 25.83 -22.68
N PHE A 24 -0.24 26.08 -21.61
CA PHE A 24 -0.50 25.48 -20.29
C PHE A 24 -0.04 26.43 -19.18
N SER A 25 -0.70 27.60 -19.07
CA SER A 25 -0.51 28.49 -17.91
C SER A 25 -1.82 28.65 -17.12
N GLY A 26 -2.35 27.50 -16.65
CA GLY A 26 -3.36 27.44 -15.60
C GLY A 26 -2.71 26.93 -14.32
N ARG A 27 -1.75 27.68 -13.76
CA ARG A 27 -1.14 27.36 -12.47
C ARG A 27 -2.03 27.83 -11.36
N ASN A 28 -2.87 26.95 -10.83
CA ASN A 28 -3.33 27.10 -9.45
C ASN A 28 -2.10 26.82 -8.54
N ARG A 29 -1.41 27.89 -8.15
CA ARG A 29 -0.34 27.81 -7.14
C ARG A 29 -0.99 27.59 -5.78
N PHE A 30 -1.03 26.36 -5.32
CA PHE A 30 -1.24 26.06 -3.92
C PHE A 30 -0.05 26.65 -3.13
N ARG A 31 -0.30 27.74 -2.41
CA ARG A 31 0.65 28.21 -1.37
C ARG A 31 0.24 27.53 -0.06
N PRO A 32 1.07 26.67 0.51
CA PRO A 32 0.83 26.15 1.85
C PRO A 32 0.80 27.34 2.84
N LYS A 33 -0.28 27.47 3.57
CA LYS A 33 -0.39 28.41 4.68
C LYS A 33 0.40 27.83 5.86
N THR A 34 1.49 28.51 6.21
CA THR A 34 2.39 28.34 7.37
C THR A 34 3.25 27.06 7.36
N PRO A 35 4.59 27.20 7.47
CA PRO A 35 5.47 26.06 7.70
C PRO A 35 5.25 25.55 9.13
N PHE A 36 4.88 24.27 9.25
CA PHE A 36 4.99 23.57 10.51
C PHE A 36 6.48 23.55 10.91
N GLN A 37 6.84 24.31 11.94
CA GLN A 37 8.13 24.18 12.61
C GLN A 37 8.10 22.94 13.51
N ASN A 38 8.24 21.78 12.90
CA ASN A 38 8.76 20.60 13.56
C ASN A 38 9.78 20.01 12.58
N GLY A 39 11.06 20.27 12.90
CA GLY A 39 12.17 19.67 12.17
C GLY A 39 12.03 18.14 12.18
N PRO A 40 12.62 17.45 11.21
CA PRO A 40 12.57 16.01 11.14
C PRO A 40 13.15 15.45 12.44
N VAL A 41 12.31 14.79 13.23
CA VAL A 41 12.79 13.90 14.28
C VAL A 41 13.45 12.75 13.51
N SER A 42 14.73 12.90 13.21
CA SER A 42 15.56 11.80 12.76
C SER A 42 15.63 10.83 13.94
N ARG A 43 14.66 9.91 14.00
CA ARG A 43 14.79 8.74 14.84
C ARG A 43 15.98 7.98 14.28
N ILE A 44 17.10 8.05 14.98
CA ILE A 44 18.26 7.19 14.77
C ILE A 44 17.78 5.79 15.16
N PHE A 45 17.16 5.08 14.23
CA PHE A 45 16.91 3.65 14.36
C PHE A 45 18.24 2.95 14.13
N GLY A 46 18.94 2.67 15.22
CA GLY A 46 20.07 1.76 15.18
C GLY A 46 19.55 0.40 14.71
N SER A 47 20.12 -0.14 13.64
CA SER A 47 20.14 -1.52 13.08
C SER A 47 18.96 -2.49 13.32
N LEU A 48 17.80 -2.05 13.78
CA LEU A 48 16.58 -2.84 13.94
C LEU A 48 15.79 -2.81 12.62
N ALA A 49 15.29 -3.97 12.21
CA ALA A 49 14.41 -4.12 11.04
C ALA A 49 13.21 -3.14 11.17
N MET A 50 12.96 -2.34 10.12
CA MET A 50 12.10 -1.16 10.19
C MET A 50 10.63 -1.50 9.88
N PHE A 51 10.38 -2.40 8.92
CA PHE A 51 9.04 -2.74 8.44
C PHE A 51 8.69 -4.21 8.70
N THR A 52 8.90 -4.66 9.94
CA THR A 52 8.61 -6.02 10.39
C THR A 52 7.43 -6.05 11.37
N GLY A 53 6.93 -7.24 11.69
CA GLY A 53 5.74 -7.38 12.53
C GLY A 53 4.44 -7.21 11.75
N THR A 54 3.48 -6.49 12.29
CA THR A 54 2.16 -6.30 11.69
C THR A 54 1.98 -4.85 11.26
N PHE A 55 1.96 -4.60 9.97
CA PHE A 55 1.57 -3.34 9.37
C PHE A 55 0.15 -3.44 8.81
N THR A 56 -0.68 -2.43 9.00
CA THR A 56 -2.04 -2.43 8.46
C THR A 56 -2.11 -1.68 7.15
N ALA A 57 -2.47 -2.39 6.06
CA ALA A 57 -2.88 -1.75 4.81
C ALA A 57 -4.23 -1.06 5.02
N LEU A 58 -4.22 0.22 5.36
CA LEU A 58 -5.42 0.97 5.74
C LEU A 58 -6.39 1.08 4.56
N VAL A 59 -7.69 0.95 4.85
CA VAL A 59 -8.74 1.42 3.96
C VAL A 59 -8.83 2.95 4.02
N THR A 60 -9.33 3.57 2.96
CA THR A 60 -9.66 5.01 2.92
C THR A 60 -11.18 5.16 3.06
N PRO A 61 -11.69 5.65 4.19
CA PRO A 61 -13.12 5.88 4.38
C PRO A 61 -13.63 7.01 3.51
N PHE A 62 -14.82 6.83 2.91
CA PHE A 62 -15.55 7.86 2.19
C PHE A 62 -16.92 8.07 2.81
N ARG A 63 -17.46 9.30 2.64
CA ARG A 63 -18.83 9.68 2.96
C ARG A 63 -19.30 10.72 1.97
N ASP A 64 -20.41 10.43 1.28
CA ASP A 64 -20.99 11.32 0.28
C ASP A 64 -19.99 11.71 -0.84
N GLY A 65 -19.12 10.77 -1.25
CA GLY A 65 -18.08 10.95 -2.28
C GLY A 65 -16.75 11.52 -1.76
N GLU A 66 -16.72 12.10 -0.56
CA GLU A 66 -15.58 12.80 0.01
C GLU A 66 -14.84 11.91 1.04
N LEU A 67 -13.60 12.30 1.40
CA LEU A 67 -12.83 11.64 2.46
C LEU A 67 -13.51 11.81 3.83
N ASP A 68 -13.84 10.73 4.51
CA ASP A 68 -14.30 10.76 5.91
C ASP A 68 -13.10 10.80 6.87
N GLU A 69 -12.56 12.01 7.08
CA GLU A 69 -11.40 12.21 7.96
C GLU A 69 -11.65 11.72 9.40
N ALA A 70 -12.88 11.85 9.90
CA ALA A 70 -13.24 11.43 11.26
C ALA A 70 -13.21 9.90 11.39
N ALA A 71 -13.76 9.18 10.41
CA ALA A 71 -13.67 7.72 10.37
C ALA A 71 -12.23 7.25 10.19
N PHE A 72 -11.42 7.97 9.37
CA PHE A 72 -10.01 7.65 9.19
C PHE A 72 -9.21 7.85 10.49
N GLU A 73 -9.44 8.93 11.24
CA GLU A 73 -8.85 9.13 12.57
C GLU A 73 -9.21 7.99 13.52
N LYS A 74 -10.50 7.61 13.58
CA LYS A 74 -10.99 6.50 14.39
C LYS A 74 -10.30 5.20 14.03
N LEU A 75 -10.10 4.93 12.73
CA LEU A 75 -9.40 3.75 12.23
C LEU A 75 -7.94 3.75 12.67
N VAL A 76 -7.18 4.84 12.47
CA VAL A 76 -5.77 4.94 12.89
C VAL A 76 -5.63 4.76 14.40
N ARG A 77 -6.50 5.39 15.20
CA ARG A 77 -6.50 5.22 16.66
C ARG A 77 -6.79 3.77 17.07
N SER A 78 -7.64 3.07 16.35
CA SER A 78 -7.92 1.65 16.59
C SER A 78 -6.69 0.77 16.35
N GLN A 79 -5.89 1.10 15.33
CA GLN A 79 -4.64 0.41 15.04
C GLN A 79 -3.61 0.60 16.17
N ILE A 80 -3.45 1.83 16.63
CA ILE A 80 -2.59 2.13 17.79
C ILE A 80 -3.03 1.32 19.03
N LYS A 81 -4.33 1.32 19.35
CA LYS A 81 -4.90 0.56 20.47
C LYS A 81 -4.75 -0.95 20.30
N GLY A 82 -4.85 -1.43 19.04
CA GLY A 82 -4.66 -2.84 18.68
C GLY A 82 -3.21 -3.31 18.78
N GLY A 83 -2.26 -2.36 18.82
CA GLY A 83 -0.85 -2.64 18.97
C GLY A 83 -0.20 -3.21 17.70
N VAL A 84 -0.61 -2.71 16.52
CA VAL A 84 0.13 -2.98 15.27
C VAL A 84 1.50 -2.31 15.31
N ASP A 85 2.40 -2.75 14.47
CA ASP A 85 3.78 -2.25 14.44
C ASP A 85 3.94 -1.09 13.43
N GLY A 86 2.93 -0.84 12.57
CA GLY A 86 2.89 0.29 11.66
C GLY A 86 1.62 0.34 10.82
N ILE A 87 1.50 1.39 9.99
CA ILE A 87 0.36 1.60 9.10
C ILE A 87 0.81 1.90 7.67
N VAL A 88 -0.01 1.48 6.71
CA VAL A 88 0.27 1.66 5.27
C VAL A 88 -0.94 2.34 4.63
N PRO A 89 -1.01 3.68 4.60
CA PRO A 89 -2.00 4.41 3.81
C PRO A 89 -1.70 4.29 2.31
N MET A 90 -2.70 4.48 1.48
CA MET A 90 -2.60 4.61 0.02
C MET A 90 -1.95 3.43 -0.70
N GLY A 91 -2.09 2.21 -0.13
CA GLY A 91 -1.90 0.98 -0.89
C GLY A 91 -3.15 0.62 -1.71
N THR A 92 -3.18 -0.60 -2.27
CA THR A 92 -4.36 -1.14 -2.99
C THR A 92 -5.62 -1.10 -2.13
N THR A 93 -5.50 -1.46 -0.85
CA THR A 93 -6.61 -1.46 0.12
C THR A 93 -7.11 -0.05 0.43
N GLY A 94 -6.26 0.96 0.27
CA GLY A 94 -6.59 2.38 0.40
C GLY A 94 -7.21 3.00 -0.86
N GLU A 95 -7.52 2.20 -1.88
CA GLU A 95 -8.13 2.64 -3.15
C GLU A 95 -7.28 3.68 -3.90
N SER A 96 -5.95 3.60 -3.80
CA SER A 96 -5.04 4.57 -4.41
C SER A 96 -5.32 4.90 -5.91
N PRO A 97 -5.79 3.96 -6.77
CA PRO A 97 -6.04 4.29 -8.17
C PRO A 97 -7.22 5.23 -8.43
N THR A 98 -8.09 5.46 -7.45
CA THR A 98 -9.31 6.26 -7.60
C THR A 98 -9.29 7.58 -6.82
N LEU A 99 -8.16 7.89 -6.20
CA LEU A 99 -7.90 9.19 -5.59
C LEU A 99 -6.97 9.99 -6.51
N ASP A 100 -7.27 11.29 -6.69
CA ASP A 100 -6.34 12.18 -7.36
C ASP A 100 -5.10 12.45 -6.49
N TYR A 101 -4.12 13.21 -7.00
CA TYR A 101 -2.87 13.42 -6.27
C TYR A 101 -3.06 14.23 -4.98
N ASP A 102 -3.98 15.18 -4.96
CA ASP A 102 -4.23 16.01 -3.78
C ASP A 102 -4.89 15.17 -2.68
N GLU A 103 -5.88 14.35 -3.02
CA GLU A 103 -6.52 13.41 -2.10
C GLU A 103 -5.55 12.33 -1.62
N HIS A 104 -4.71 11.78 -2.52
CA HIS A 104 -3.70 10.78 -2.19
C HIS A 104 -2.74 11.32 -1.12
N LEU A 105 -2.19 12.50 -1.35
CA LEU A 105 -1.28 13.16 -0.41
C LEU A 105 -2.01 13.58 0.87
N LYS A 106 -3.28 13.97 0.78
CA LYS A 106 -4.10 14.29 1.95
C LYS A 106 -4.28 13.09 2.87
N VAL A 107 -4.55 11.90 2.34
CA VAL A 107 -4.67 10.68 3.16
C VAL A 107 -3.34 10.33 3.83
N ILE A 108 -2.21 10.52 3.14
CA ILE A 108 -0.88 10.33 3.74
C ILE A 108 -0.63 11.34 4.86
N GLU A 109 -0.92 12.62 4.64
CA GLU A 109 -0.84 13.67 5.67
C GLU A 109 -1.65 13.33 6.93
N LEU A 110 -2.91 12.91 6.73
CA LEU A 110 -3.79 12.51 7.83
C LEU A 110 -3.25 11.27 8.57
N ALA A 111 -2.68 10.29 7.86
CA ALA A 111 -2.06 9.12 8.49
C ALA A 111 -0.88 9.52 9.39
N VAL A 112 0.00 10.40 8.92
CA VAL A 112 1.12 10.96 9.71
C VAL A 112 0.58 11.74 10.91
N LYS A 113 -0.38 12.64 10.70
CA LYS A 113 -1.02 13.44 11.75
C LYS A 113 -1.64 12.57 12.84
N PHE A 114 -2.46 11.59 12.47
CA PHE A 114 -3.23 10.79 13.44
C PHE A 114 -2.39 9.69 14.10
N SER A 115 -1.33 9.21 13.44
CA SER A 115 -0.35 8.33 14.09
C SER A 115 0.37 9.04 15.23
N GLY A 116 0.58 10.36 15.10
CA GLY A 116 1.22 11.20 16.12
C GLY A 116 2.59 10.68 16.54
N GLY A 117 3.32 10.05 15.62
CA GLY A 117 4.62 9.42 15.85
C GLY A 117 4.57 8.14 16.71
N LYS A 118 3.37 7.58 16.99
CA LYS A 118 3.23 6.32 17.75
C LYS A 118 3.40 5.09 16.88
N LEU A 119 3.09 5.21 15.60
CA LEU A 119 3.27 4.17 14.59
C LEU A 119 4.05 4.73 13.41
N PRO A 120 5.02 3.98 12.86
CA PRO A 120 5.63 4.31 11.59
C PRO A 120 4.59 4.27 10.47
N VAL A 121 4.73 5.20 9.50
CA VAL A 121 3.88 5.34 8.32
C VAL A 121 4.66 4.96 7.08
N LEU A 122 4.31 3.84 6.47
CA LEU A 122 4.84 3.36 5.20
C LEU A 122 3.86 3.74 4.08
N ALA A 123 4.07 4.85 3.40
CA ALA A 123 3.13 5.36 2.41
C ALA A 123 3.18 4.58 1.09
N GLY A 124 2.03 4.19 0.56
CA GLY A 124 1.92 3.67 -0.80
C GLY A 124 2.09 4.82 -1.81
N THR A 125 3.21 4.86 -2.50
CA THR A 125 3.53 5.90 -3.50
C THR A 125 3.96 5.32 -4.84
N GLY A 126 3.90 3.98 -4.98
CA GLY A 126 4.19 3.30 -6.24
C GLY A 126 3.10 3.48 -7.29
N GLY A 127 3.51 3.53 -8.56
CA GLY A 127 2.63 3.62 -9.72
C GLY A 127 3.24 2.91 -10.92
N ASN A 128 2.50 2.83 -12.03
CA ASN A 128 3.00 2.26 -13.29
C ASN A 128 3.69 3.31 -14.18
N SER A 129 3.65 4.58 -13.79
CA SER A 129 4.45 5.67 -14.32
C SER A 129 5.61 5.97 -13.37
N THR A 130 6.85 5.91 -13.86
CA THR A 130 8.04 6.23 -13.04
C THR A 130 8.02 7.67 -12.54
N GLN A 131 7.56 8.63 -13.35
CA GLN A 131 7.49 10.04 -12.97
C GLN A 131 6.46 10.29 -11.86
N GLU A 132 5.30 9.64 -11.94
CA GLU A 132 4.27 9.70 -10.91
C GLU A 132 4.77 9.11 -9.59
N ALA A 133 5.37 7.92 -9.63
CA ALA A 133 5.94 7.28 -8.44
C ALA A 133 7.04 8.14 -7.79
N ILE A 134 7.91 8.80 -8.58
CA ILE A 134 8.92 9.75 -8.08
C ILE A 134 8.24 10.95 -7.42
N PHE A 135 7.27 11.57 -8.10
CA PHE A 135 6.55 12.73 -7.57
C PHE A 135 5.87 12.41 -6.23
N LEU A 136 5.03 11.37 -6.19
CA LEU A 136 4.33 10.99 -4.97
C LEU A 136 5.29 10.62 -3.82
N THR A 137 6.41 9.97 -4.13
CA THR A 137 7.42 9.61 -3.13
C THR A 137 8.08 10.85 -2.53
N GLN A 138 8.43 11.82 -3.37
CA GLN A 138 9.06 13.08 -2.91
C GLN A 138 8.09 13.94 -2.11
N GLU A 139 6.81 14.01 -2.50
CA GLU A 139 5.81 14.74 -1.72
C GLU A 139 5.53 14.02 -0.39
N ALA A 140 5.43 12.68 -0.36
CA ALA A 140 5.27 11.92 0.86
C ALA A 140 6.47 12.08 1.82
N GLU A 141 7.70 12.17 1.29
CA GLU A 141 8.90 12.47 2.10
C GLU A 141 8.78 13.82 2.83
N LYS A 142 8.24 14.85 2.16
CA LYS A 142 8.00 16.17 2.76
C LYS A 142 6.91 16.13 3.85
N LEU A 143 5.94 15.22 3.75
CA LEU A 143 4.90 15.01 4.74
C LEU A 143 5.40 14.26 5.99
N GLY A 144 6.64 13.74 5.97
CA GLY A 144 7.27 13.11 7.13
C GLY A 144 6.90 11.64 7.34
N VAL A 145 6.66 10.89 6.27
CA VAL A 145 6.49 9.43 6.33
C VAL A 145 7.81 8.74 6.67
N ASP A 146 7.74 7.53 7.22
CA ASP A 146 8.92 6.73 7.61
C ASP A 146 9.45 5.87 6.46
N GLY A 147 8.68 5.68 5.39
CA GLY A 147 9.09 4.92 4.21
C GLY A 147 8.06 4.92 3.10
N SER A 148 8.43 4.31 2.00
CA SER A 148 7.64 4.22 0.77
C SER A 148 7.42 2.77 0.35
N LEU A 149 6.16 2.37 0.13
CA LEU A 149 5.77 1.10 -0.47
C LEU A 149 5.60 1.28 -1.98
N GLN A 150 6.43 0.56 -2.75
CA GLN A 150 6.53 0.69 -4.19
C GLN A 150 6.00 -0.56 -4.90
N VAL A 151 4.76 -0.49 -5.40
CA VAL A 151 4.15 -1.59 -6.17
C VAL A 151 4.82 -1.76 -7.53
N ALA A 152 4.97 -3.01 -7.99
CA ALA A 152 5.45 -3.30 -9.34
C ALA A 152 4.57 -2.59 -10.39
N PRO A 153 5.16 -2.03 -11.48
CA PRO A 153 4.39 -1.39 -12.53
C PRO A 153 3.34 -2.34 -13.09
N TYR A 154 2.07 -1.97 -12.91
CA TYR A 154 0.91 -2.75 -13.34
C TYR A 154 0.46 -2.34 -14.74
N TYR A 155 -0.25 -3.22 -15.46
CA TYR A 155 -0.85 -2.99 -16.76
C TYR A 155 0.17 -2.95 -17.93
N ASN A 156 1.18 -2.05 -17.91
CA ASN A 156 2.17 -1.85 -18.98
C ASN A 156 3.26 -2.95 -19.07
N LYS A 157 3.33 -3.86 -18.10
CA LYS A 157 4.15 -5.10 -18.08
C LYS A 157 5.57 -4.91 -18.61
N PRO A 158 6.40 -4.07 -17.99
CA PRO A 158 7.78 -3.88 -18.42
C PRO A 158 8.60 -5.17 -18.29
N THR A 159 9.71 -5.25 -19.04
CA THR A 159 10.72 -6.30 -18.86
C THR A 159 11.38 -6.17 -17.49
N GLN A 160 12.13 -7.19 -17.03
CA GLN A 160 12.85 -7.12 -15.75
C GLN A 160 13.86 -5.98 -15.70
N GLU A 161 14.51 -5.65 -16.83
CA GLU A 161 15.37 -4.45 -16.92
C GLU A 161 14.55 -3.17 -16.78
N GLY A 162 13.36 -3.09 -17.39
CA GLY A 162 12.44 -1.95 -17.17
C GLY A 162 11.99 -1.82 -15.73
N VAL A 163 11.68 -2.93 -15.04
CA VAL A 163 11.36 -2.98 -13.60
C VAL A 163 12.54 -2.47 -12.77
N TYR A 164 13.76 -2.92 -13.08
CA TYR A 164 14.98 -2.44 -12.42
C TYR A 164 15.16 -0.94 -12.60
N GLN A 165 15.10 -0.42 -13.85
CA GLN A 165 15.28 1.00 -14.12
C GLN A 165 14.22 1.86 -13.44
N HIS A 166 12.97 1.41 -13.39
CA HIS A 166 11.88 2.06 -12.69
C HIS A 166 12.21 2.26 -11.20
N PHE A 167 12.49 1.17 -10.47
CA PHE A 167 12.80 1.26 -9.05
C PHE A 167 14.13 1.94 -8.76
N ALA A 168 15.13 1.79 -9.62
CA ALA A 168 16.40 2.49 -9.51
C ALA A 168 16.22 4.02 -9.63
N ALA A 169 15.37 4.49 -10.54
CA ALA A 169 15.04 5.91 -10.67
C ALA A 169 14.34 6.45 -9.42
N ILE A 170 13.37 5.71 -8.87
CA ILE A 170 12.69 6.07 -7.62
C ILE A 170 13.67 6.08 -6.44
N ALA A 171 14.51 5.05 -6.31
CA ALA A 171 15.49 4.96 -5.21
C ALA A 171 16.50 6.10 -5.22
N ARG A 172 16.89 6.61 -6.40
CA ARG A 172 17.76 7.77 -6.54
C ARG A 172 17.08 9.10 -6.19
N SER A 173 15.76 9.17 -6.24
CA SER A 173 14.99 10.41 -6.07
C SER A 173 14.66 10.76 -4.64
N THR A 174 14.88 9.84 -3.69
CA THR A 174 14.50 9.99 -2.28
C THR A 174 15.53 9.37 -1.34
N ARG A 175 15.50 9.80 -0.07
CA ARG A 175 16.24 9.16 1.04
C ARG A 175 15.37 8.20 1.85
N LEU A 176 14.08 8.16 1.58
CA LEU A 176 13.17 7.24 2.28
C LEU A 176 13.59 5.78 2.08
N PRO A 177 13.48 4.96 3.12
CA PRO A 177 13.50 3.51 2.97
C PRO A 177 12.36 3.06 2.05
N ILE A 178 12.66 2.17 1.12
CA ILE A 178 11.74 1.65 0.11
C ILE A 178 11.49 0.18 0.38
N LEU A 179 10.22 -0.19 0.50
CA LEU A 179 9.76 -1.56 0.46
C LEU A 179 9.16 -1.84 -0.93
N LEU A 180 9.78 -2.73 -1.69
CA LEU A 180 9.23 -3.17 -2.98
C LEU A 180 7.92 -3.94 -2.74
N TYR A 181 7.02 -3.97 -3.73
CA TYR A 181 5.77 -4.72 -3.61
C TYR A 181 5.50 -5.55 -4.86
N SER A 182 5.61 -6.87 -4.73
CA SER A 182 5.34 -7.85 -5.78
C SER A 182 3.98 -8.49 -5.56
N ILE A 183 3.05 -8.27 -6.50
CA ILE A 183 1.70 -8.84 -6.50
C ILE A 183 1.28 -9.20 -7.93
N PRO A 184 1.78 -10.30 -8.48
CA PRO A 184 1.56 -10.67 -9.88
C PRO A 184 0.08 -10.86 -10.22
N GLY A 185 -0.75 -11.31 -9.28
CA GLY A 185 -2.20 -11.47 -9.46
C GLY A 185 -2.95 -10.17 -9.77
N ARG A 186 -2.39 -9.00 -9.41
CA ARG A 186 -2.95 -7.68 -9.74
C ARG A 186 -2.15 -6.94 -10.80
N CYS A 187 -0.82 -7.02 -10.74
CA CYS A 187 0.05 -6.27 -11.65
C CYS A 187 0.24 -6.94 -13.01
N GLY A 188 0.01 -8.25 -13.12
CA GLY A 188 0.28 -9.04 -14.32
C GLY A 188 1.76 -9.26 -14.58
N ILE A 189 2.64 -8.83 -13.67
CA ILE A 189 4.09 -9.10 -13.65
C ILE A 189 4.55 -9.37 -12.22
N GLU A 190 5.66 -10.10 -12.11
CA GLU A 190 6.37 -10.34 -10.85
C GLU A 190 7.73 -9.65 -10.89
N ILE A 191 8.22 -9.15 -9.76
CA ILE A 191 9.59 -8.64 -9.66
C ILE A 191 10.52 -9.85 -9.54
N GLY A 192 11.34 -10.13 -10.54
CA GLY A 192 12.24 -11.29 -10.56
C GLY A 192 13.24 -11.29 -9.40
N ILE A 193 13.62 -12.48 -8.92
CA ILE A 193 14.57 -12.62 -7.80
C ILE A 193 15.88 -11.88 -8.07
N ASP A 194 16.46 -12.04 -9.27
CA ASP A 194 17.71 -11.37 -9.66
C ASP A 194 17.54 -9.85 -9.72
N THR A 195 16.37 -9.37 -10.14
CA THR A 195 16.03 -7.94 -10.13
C THR A 195 16.00 -7.39 -8.70
N VAL A 196 15.34 -8.10 -7.76
CA VAL A 196 15.31 -7.71 -6.35
C VAL A 196 16.72 -7.71 -5.76
N LYS A 197 17.50 -8.79 -5.98
CA LYS A 197 18.88 -8.90 -5.52
C LYS A 197 19.76 -7.75 -6.01
N ARG A 198 19.67 -7.43 -7.31
CA ARG A 198 20.41 -6.32 -7.93
C ARG A 198 20.03 -4.99 -7.29
N LEU A 199 18.74 -4.70 -7.16
CA LEU A 199 18.26 -3.47 -6.52
C LEU A 199 18.72 -3.36 -5.06
N ALA A 200 18.59 -4.41 -4.27
CA ALA A 200 18.99 -4.43 -2.85
C ALA A 200 20.51 -4.27 -2.67
N SER A 201 21.33 -4.75 -3.63
CA SER A 201 22.78 -4.60 -3.58
C SER A 201 23.27 -3.22 -3.97
N GLU A 202 22.59 -2.56 -4.91
CA GLU A 202 23.01 -1.26 -5.47
C GLU A 202 22.42 -0.06 -4.70
N PHE A 203 21.23 -0.22 -4.07
CA PHE A 203 20.52 0.87 -3.39
C PHE A 203 20.29 0.55 -1.92
N LYS A 204 21.00 1.24 -1.04
CA LYS A 204 20.93 1.03 0.42
C LYS A 204 19.56 1.38 1.01
N ASN A 205 18.78 2.21 0.33
CA ASN A 205 17.44 2.58 0.73
C ASN A 205 16.36 1.60 0.21
N ILE A 206 16.69 0.61 -0.62
CA ILE A 206 15.80 -0.51 -0.91
C ILE A 206 16.01 -1.57 0.17
N VAL A 207 15.16 -1.56 1.20
CA VAL A 207 15.37 -2.32 2.44
C VAL A 207 14.65 -3.66 2.47
N GLY A 208 13.64 -3.87 1.62
CA GLY A 208 12.87 -5.11 1.65
C GLY A 208 11.81 -5.22 0.57
N ILE A 209 10.96 -6.23 0.73
CA ILE A 209 9.87 -6.55 -0.18
C ILE A 209 8.62 -7.03 0.56
N LYS A 210 7.45 -6.51 0.19
CA LYS A 210 6.14 -7.10 0.44
C LYS A 210 5.87 -8.14 -0.65
N GLU A 211 5.84 -9.41 -0.27
CA GLU A 211 5.62 -10.53 -1.19
C GLU A 211 4.17 -11.01 -1.13
N ALA A 212 3.46 -10.93 -2.25
CA ALA A 212 2.06 -11.32 -2.38
C ALA A 212 1.80 -12.22 -3.61
N GLY A 213 2.83 -12.95 -4.06
CA GLY A 213 2.72 -13.93 -5.14
C GLY A 213 2.21 -15.31 -4.71
N GLY A 214 2.10 -15.55 -3.40
CA GLY A 214 1.49 -16.79 -2.86
C GLY A 214 2.43 -17.98 -2.71
N SER A 215 3.74 -17.84 -2.92
CA SER A 215 4.71 -18.95 -2.90
C SER A 215 5.70 -18.86 -1.73
N CYS A 216 5.71 -19.86 -0.85
CA CYS A 216 6.74 -20.02 0.19
C CYS A 216 8.13 -20.28 -0.41
N ASP A 217 8.21 -20.98 -1.54
CA ASP A 217 9.46 -21.23 -2.24
C ASP A 217 10.10 -19.91 -2.69
N ARG A 218 9.29 -18.99 -3.23
CA ARG A 218 9.77 -17.66 -3.62
C ARG A 218 10.29 -16.85 -2.42
N VAL A 219 9.65 -16.94 -1.25
CA VAL A 219 10.17 -16.32 -0.01
C VAL A 219 11.54 -16.90 0.35
N SER A 220 11.71 -18.23 0.24
CA SER A 220 13.00 -18.90 0.45
C SER A 220 14.07 -18.44 -0.54
N GLN A 221 13.73 -18.30 -1.83
CA GLN A 221 14.62 -17.79 -2.86
C GLN A 221 15.04 -16.33 -2.59
N LEU A 222 14.10 -15.47 -2.21
CA LEU A 222 14.38 -14.08 -1.82
C LEU A 222 15.32 -14.02 -0.61
N ARG A 223 15.07 -14.85 0.41
CA ARG A 223 15.91 -14.93 1.61
C ARG A 223 17.33 -15.39 1.27
N ALA A 224 17.47 -16.41 0.42
CA ALA A 224 18.76 -16.90 -0.04
C ALA A 224 19.51 -15.84 -0.90
N ALA A 225 18.81 -15.12 -1.75
CA ALA A 225 19.40 -14.15 -2.68
C ALA A 225 19.82 -12.84 -2.01
N CYS A 226 19.00 -12.33 -1.04
CA CYS A 226 19.17 -11.00 -0.45
C CYS A 226 19.74 -11.05 0.98
N GLY A 227 19.83 -12.21 1.59
CA GLY A 227 20.40 -12.40 2.94
C GLY A 227 19.47 -11.99 4.09
N PRO A 228 19.92 -12.14 5.35
CA PRO A 228 19.07 -12.03 6.53
C PRO A 228 18.62 -10.60 6.87
N LYS A 229 19.32 -9.57 6.40
CA LYS A 229 19.01 -8.17 6.70
C LYS A 229 17.93 -7.59 5.78
N PHE A 230 17.67 -8.22 4.63
CA PHE A 230 16.63 -7.78 3.70
C PHE A 230 15.27 -8.14 4.27
N GLU A 231 14.39 -7.16 4.41
CA GLU A 231 13.07 -7.34 5.02
C GLU A 231 12.11 -8.00 4.03
N ILE A 232 11.52 -9.13 4.40
CA ILE A 232 10.50 -9.82 3.63
C ILE A 232 9.25 -9.87 4.49
N VAL A 233 8.15 -9.30 4.00
CA VAL A 233 6.86 -9.35 4.70
C VAL A 233 5.79 -9.93 3.79
N SER A 234 4.88 -10.71 4.38
CA SER A 234 3.74 -11.23 3.64
C SER A 234 2.80 -10.11 3.20
N GLY A 235 2.30 -10.21 1.97
CA GLY A 235 1.20 -9.38 1.48
C GLY A 235 -0.16 -10.08 1.56
N ASP A 236 -0.20 -11.30 2.13
CA ASP A 236 -1.39 -12.14 2.27
C ASP A 236 -1.53 -12.60 3.73
N ASP A 237 -2.68 -12.29 4.34
CA ASP A 237 -2.96 -12.61 5.73
C ASP A 237 -2.94 -14.13 5.98
N SER A 238 -3.50 -14.93 5.05
CA SER A 238 -3.56 -16.39 5.18
C SER A 238 -2.20 -17.07 5.03
N LEU A 239 -1.24 -16.41 4.39
CA LEU A 239 0.13 -16.91 4.18
C LEU A 239 1.15 -16.33 5.18
N THR A 240 0.72 -15.55 6.16
CA THR A 240 1.62 -14.92 7.12
C THR A 240 2.50 -15.94 7.83
N LEU A 241 1.93 -16.93 8.50
CA LEU A 241 2.70 -17.94 9.25
C LEU A 241 3.53 -18.85 8.32
N PRO A 242 3.00 -19.37 7.19
CA PRO A 242 3.83 -20.10 6.22
C PRO A 242 5.03 -19.30 5.73
N PHE A 243 4.86 -18.01 5.40
CA PHE A 243 5.97 -17.17 4.96
C PHE A 243 6.97 -16.89 6.09
N MET A 244 6.50 -16.67 7.32
CA MET A 244 7.37 -16.50 8.47
C MET A 244 8.19 -17.75 8.77
N SER A 245 7.65 -18.95 8.52
CA SER A 245 8.39 -20.21 8.71
C SER A 245 9.57 -20.38 7.77
N VAL A 246 9.58 -19.66 6.63
CA VAL A 246 10.66 -19.68 5.64
C VAL A 246 11.41 -18.34 5.54
N GLY A 247 11.28 -17.48 6.56
CA GLY A 247 12.13 -16.31 6.75
C GLY A 247 11.48 -14.96 6.50
N ALA A 248 10.17 -14.85 6.25
CA ALA A 248 9.49 -13.56 6.35
C ALA A 248 9.43 -13.08 7.81
N GLN A 249 9.29 -11.77 8.02
CA GLN A 249 9.41 -11.15 9.34
C GLN A 249 8.10 -10.46 9.78
N GLY A 250 7.00 -10.73 9.09
CA GLY A 250 5.71 -10.13 9.40
C GLY A 250 4.77 -10.07 8.21
N VAL A 251 3.81 -9.16 8.29
CA VAL A 251 2.74 -9.01 7.30
C VAL A 251 2.32 -7.54 7.13
N ILE A 252 2.03 -7.15 5.88
CA ILE A 252 1.22 -5.97 5.61
C ILE A 252 -0.20 -6.46 5.35
N SER A 253 -1.02 -6.38 6.38
CA SER A 253 -2.29 -7.07 6.58
C SER A 253 -3.49 -6.25 6.14
N VAL A 254 -4.48 -6.87 5.53
CA VAL A 254 -5.83 -6.33 5.33
C VAL A 254 -6.70 -6.61 6.56
N ALA A 255 -6.62 -7.83 7.10
CA ALA A 255 -7.44 -8.27 8.23
C ALA A 255 -7.19 -7.47 9.51
N SER A 256 -5.99 -6.88 9.65
CA SER A 256 -5.68 -6.01 10.79
C SER A 256 -6.49 -4.70 10.82
N ASN A 257 -7.09 -4.24 9.72
CA ASN A 257 -8.11 -3.17 9.80
C ASN A 257 -9.25 -3.54 10.74
N VAL A 258 -9.66 -4.80 10.71
CA VAL A 258 -10.84 -5.36 11.41
C VAL A 258 -10.48 -5.93 12.77
N ALA A 259 -9.33 -6.63 12.86
CA ALA A 259 -8.86 -7.36 14.03
C ALA A 259 -7.37 -7.07 14.34
N PRO A 260 -6.99 -5.80 14.60
CA PRO A 260 -5.59 -5.39 14.73
C PRO A 260 -4.88 -6.12 15.88
N ARG A 261 -5.54 -6.31 17.02
CA ARG A 261 -4.98 -6.97 18.20
C ARG A 261 -4.70 -8.46 17.96
N GLU A 262 -5.63 -9.13 17.32
CA GLU A 262 -5.59 -10.58 17.09
C GLU A 262 -4.50 -10.91 16.07
N VAL A 263 -4.41 -10.16 14.96
CA VAL A 263 -3.37 -10.32 13.95
C VAL A 263 -1.98 -10.03 14.55
N SER A 264 -1.84 -8.94 15.30
CA SER A 264 -0.57 -8.60 15.97
C SER A 264 -0.14 -9.66 16.98
N LYS A 265 -1.08 -10.22 17.76
CA LYS A 265 -0.78 -11.31 18.67
C LYS A 265 -0.31 -12.56 17.93
N MET A 266 -0.94 -12.91 16.81
CA MET A 266 -0.54 -14.07 15.98
C MET A 266 0.89 -13.94 15.50
N VAL A 267 1.23 -12.78 14.92
CA VAL A 267 2.58 -12.51 14.39
C VAL A 267 3.62 -12.53 15.50
N ARG A 268 3.34 -11.86 16.63
CA ARG A 268 4.26 -11.82 17.78
C ARG A 268 4.45 -13.17 18.45
N ALA A 269 3.38 -13.98 18.59
CA ALA A 269 3.49 -15.33 19.11
C ALA A 269 4.45 -16.18 18.27
N PHE A 270 4.29 -16.14 16.93
CA PHE A 270 5.19 -16.87 16.04
C PHE A 270 6.63 -16.37 16.13
N ALA A 271 6.84 -15.05 16.11
CA ALA A 271 8.17 -14.45 16.23
C ALA A 271 8.86 -14.78 17.56
N ALA A 272 8.10 -14.98 18.64
CA ALA A 272 8.59 -15.40 19.95
C ALA A 272 8.80 -16.91 20.07
N GLY A 273 8.58 -17.72 19.01
CA GLY A 273 8.72 -19.17 19.03
C GLY A 273 7.48 -19.94 19.51
N ASP A 274 6.39 -19.26 19.89
CA ASP A 274 5.11 -19.89 20.24
C ASP A 274 4.30 -20.23 18.96
N ALA A 275 4.78 -21.23 18.23
CA ALA A 275 4.13 -21.71 17.01
C ALA A 275 2.72 -22.27 17.28
N LYS A 276 2.49 -22.89 18.46
CA LYS A 276 1.17 -23.46 18.81
C LYS A 276 0.14 -22.33 19.06
N GLY A 277 0.52 -21.30 19.82
CA GLY A 277 -0.32 -20.13 20.07
C GLY A 277 -0.62 -19.36 18.80
N ALA A 278 0.39 -19.17 17.94
CA ALA A 278 0.22 -18.55 16.64
C ALA A 278 -0.74 -19.35 15.74
N LEU A 279 -0.58 -20.68 15.64
CA LEU A 279 -1.48 -21.54 14.87
C LEU A 279 -2.92 -21.49 15.37
N LYS A 280 -3.15 -21.47 16.69
CA LYS A 280 -4.49 -21.33 17.26
C LYS A 280 -5.17 -20.03 16.81
N LEU A 281 -4.44 -18.91 16.83
CA LEU A 281 -4.93 -17.61 16.36
C LEU A 281 -5.18 -17.62 14.84
N HIS A 282 -4.25 -18.17 14.07
CA HIS A 282 -4.36 -18.31 12.63
C HIS A 282 -5.63 -19.09 12.24
N THR A 283 -5.85 -20.25 12.85
CA THR A 283 -7.03 -21.10 12.57
C THR A 283 -8.33 -20.37 12.87
N ARG A 284 -8.39 -19.62 13.99
CA ARG A 284 -9.56 -18.82 14.35
C ARG A 284 -9.81 -17.67 13.34
N LEU A 285 -8.74 -17.02 12.88
CA LEU A 285 -8.83 -15.88 11.98
C LEU A 285 -8.89 -16.28 10.49
N TYR A 286 -8.60 -17.53 10.15
CA TYR A 286 -8.53 -17.98 8.76
C TYR A 286 -9.80 -17.69 7.95
N PRO A 287 -11.03 -17.91 8.49
CA PRO A 287 -12.25 -17.50 7.77
C PRO A 287 -12.29 -16.01 7.46
N LEU A 288 -11.84 -15.15 8.38
CA LEU A 288 -11.73 -13.70 8.12
C LEU A 288 -10.73 -13.43 7.00
N PHE A 289 -9.54 -14.02 7.03
CA PHE A 289 -8.52 -13.85 6.00
C PHE A 289 -9.03 -14.17 4.60
N LYS A 290 -9.84 -15.22 4.47
CA LYS A 290 -10.40 -15.64 3.17
C LYS A 290 -11.62 -14.80 2.77
N ASN A 291 -12.50 -14.52 3.70
CA ASN A 291 -13.78 -13.88 3.40
C ASN A 291 -13.63 -12.38 3.10
N LEU A 292 -12.54 -11.74 3.53
CA LEU A 292 -12.20 -10.37 3.09
C LEU A 292 -11.79 -10.27 1.61
N PHE A 293 -11.68 -11.41 0.90
CA PHE A 293 -11.30 -11.48 -0.51
C PHE A 293 -12.27 -12.28 -1.38
N VAL A 294 -13.48 -12.59 -0.89
CA VAL A 294 -14.53 -13.26 -1.69
C VAL A 294 -15.07 -12.35 -2.80
N GLU A 295 -15.00 -11.05 -2.58
CA GLU A 295 -15.12 -10.01 -3.60
C GLU A 295 -13.84 -9.16 -3.59
N THR A 296 -13.73 -8.23 -4.53
CA THR A 296 -12.51 -7.41 -4.66
C THR A 296 -12.27 -6.57 -3.41
N ASN A 297 -11.13 -6.82 -2.74
CA ASN A 297 -10.65 -5.95 -1.66
C ASN A 297 -10.41 -4.51 -2.19
N PRO A 298 -10.94 -3.44 -1.50
CA PRO A 298 -11.32 -3.40 -0.09
C PRO A 298 -12.83 -3.54 0.23
N SER A 299 -13.73 -3.82 -0.72
CA SER A 299 -15.18 -3.80 -0.45
C SER A 299 -15.59 -4.69 0.74
N PRO A 300 -15.19 -5.99 0.86
CA PRO A 300 -15.54 -6.79 2.03
C PRO A 300 -14.90 -6.29 3.33
N CYS A 301 -13.71 -5.68 3.27
CA CYS A 301 -13.04 -5.09 4.44
C CYS A 301 -13.82 -3.88 4.97
N LYS A 302 -14.28 -2.99 4.07
CA LYS A 302 -15.14 -1.85 4.45
C LYS A 302 -16.49 -2.31 5.00
N THR A 303 -17.09 -3.37 4.42
CA THR A 303 -18.28 -4.02 4.96
C THR A 303 -18.06 -4.51 6.39
N ALA A 304 -16.94 -5.18 6.68
CA ALA A 304 -16.61 -5.62 8.03
C ALA A 304 -16.48 -4.43 9.01
N LEU A 305 -15.82 -3.36 8.60
CA LEU A 305 -15.67 -2.16 9.40
C LEU A 305 -16.99 -1.41 9.63
N ALA A 306 -17.89 -1.39 8.64
CA ALA A 306 -19.22 -0.82 8.77
C ALA A 306 -20.09 -1.62 9.74
N LEU A 307 -20.04 -2.95 9.69
CA LEU A 307 -20.71 -3.83 10.66
C LEU A 307 -20.23 -3.59 12.10
N LYS A 308 -18.97 -3.18 12.27
CA LYS A 308 -18.39 -2.76 13.56
C LYS A 308 -18.68 -1.30 13.91
N GLY A 309 -19.44 -0.55 13.11
CA GLY A 309 -19.75 0.85 13.34
C GLY A 309 -18.51 1.78 13.25
N MET A 310 -17.49 1.39 12.50
CA MET A 310 -16.26 2.16 12.36
C MET A 310 -16.33 3.22 11.27
N MET A 311 -17.02 2.93 10.16
CA MET A 311 -17.15 3.80 8.97
C MET A 311 -18.35 3.37 8.10
N GLY A 312 -18.61 4.06 6.99
CA GLY A 312 -19.51 3.61 5.92
C GLY A 312 -18.90 2.52 5.04
N GLU A 313 -19.73 1.92 4.15
CA GLU A 313 -19.27 0.89 3.19
C GLU A 313 -18.87 1.49 1.84
N GLU A 314 -18.92 2.81 1.71
CA GLU A 314 -18.69 3.51 0.44
C GLU A 314 -17.30 3.20 -0.13
N VAL A 315 -17.27 2.86 -1.42
CA VAL A 315 -16.09 2.69 -2.25
C VAL A 315 -16.26 3.51 -3.51
N ARG A 316 -15.17 3.86 -4.19
CA ARG A 316 -15.23 4.59 -5.46
C ARG A 316 -15.25 3.65 -6.66
N LEU A 317 -16.01 3.99 -7.68
CA LEU A 317 -15.99 3.25 -8.95
C LEU A 317 -14.54 3.14 -9.49
N PRO A 318 -14.15 2.01 -10.08
CA PRO A 318 -15.02 0.90 -10.54
C PRO A 318 -15.41 -0.12 -9.45
N LEU A 319 -14.97 0.06 -8.21
CA LEU A 319 -15.43 -0.78 -7.10
C LEU A 319 -16.85 -0.40 -6.71
N VAL A 320 -17.56 -1.38 -6.15
CA VAL A 320 -18.91 -1.22 -5.61
C VAL A 320 -18.97 -1.81 -4.19
N PRO A 321 -19.89 -1.37 -3.34
CA PRO A 321 -20.12 -2.01 -2.05
C PRO A 321 -20.39 -3.52 -2.21
N SER A 322 -20.04 -4.30 -1.19
CA SER A 322 -20.25 -5.76 -1.21
C SER A 322 -21.72 -6.14 -1.41
N SER A 323 -21.95 -7.25 -2.07
CA SER A 323 -23.28 -7.84 -2.21
C SER A 323 -23.90 -8.17 -0.85
N THR A 324 -25.25 -8.29 -0.82
CA THR A 324 -25.96 -8.71 0.40
C THR A 324 -25.46 -10.07 0.90
N ALA A 325 -25.18 -11.01 -0.01
CA ALA A 325 -24.66 -12.33 0.36
C ALA A 325 -23.29 -12.23 1.04
N THR A 326 -22.39 -11.41 0.50
CA THR A 326 -21.08 -11.16 1.10
C THR A 326 -21.20 -10.43 2.44
N ARG A 327 -22.11 -9.46 2.57
CA ARG A 327 -22.37 -8.78 3.84
C ARG A 327 -22.81 -9.77 4.95
N GLU A 328 -23.71 -10.70 4.65
CA GLU A 328 -24.14 -11.72 5.60
C GLU A 328 -23.02 -12.72 5.92
N LEU A 329 -22.23 -13.13 4.93
CA LEU A 329 -21.04 -13.95 5.14
C LEU A 329 -20.04 -13.26 6.09
N ILE A 330 -19.76 -11.99 5.87
CA ILE A 330 -18.84 -11.19 6.72
C ILE A 330 -19.41 -11.06 8.14
N ARG A 331 -20.70 -10.79 8.30
CA ARG A 331 -21.37 -10.75 9.62
C ARG A 331 -21.18 -12.07 10.37
N LYS A 332 -21.49 -13.19 9.72
CA LYS A 332 -21.29 -14.53 10.29
C LYS A 332 -19.84 -14.75 10.70
N THR A 333 -18.89 -14.42 9.80
CA THR A 333 -17.46 -14.57 10.05
C THR A 333 -17.00 -13.78 11.28
N LEU A 334 -17.46 -12.53 11.43
CA LEU A 334 -17.11 -11.69 12.58
C LEU A 334 -17.69 -12.23 13.88
N THR A 335 -18.93 -12.73 13.84
CA THR A 335 -19.60 -13.34 15.02
C THR A 335 -18.86 -14.61 15.46
N GLU A 336 -18.55 -15.53 14.53
CA GLU A 336 -17.86 -16.79 14.82
C GLU A 336 -16.40 -16.57 15.29
N ALA A 337 -15.77 -15.48 14.87
CA ALA A 337 -14.44 -15.09 15.30
C ALA A 337 -14.42 -14.25 16.59
N ASP A 338 -15.58 -13.93 17.18
CA ASP A 338 -15.71 -13.09 18.39
C ASP A 338 -15.13 -11.68 18.18
N LEU A 339 -15.51 -11.07 17.04
CA LEU A 339 -15.00 -9.77 16.56
C LEU A 339 -16.09 -8.70 16.38
N LEU A 340 -17.37 -9.05 16.55
CA LEU A 340 -18.50 -8.10 16.57
C LEU A 340 -18.75 -7.55 17.95
#